data_494d6b8ffec2599a88e35ffe60f87d54
#
_entry.id   494d6b8ffec2599a88e35ffe60f87d54
#
_cell.length_a   1.000
_cell.length_b   1.000
_cell.length_c   1.000
_cell.angle_alpha   90.00
_cell.angle_beta   90.00
_cell.angle_gamma   90.00
#
_symmetry.space_group_name_H-M   'P 1'
#
loop_
_entity.id
_entity.type
_entity.pdbx_description
1 polymer ?
#
loop_
_entity_poly.entity_id
_entity_poly.type
_entity_poly.pdbx_seq_one_letter_code
_entity_poly.pdbx_strand_id
1 'polypeptide(L)'
;PSPAIITPSTIDNPSHYILLPSDVYCPRDLLIAKQRSHDNETWSQCQELLPKESHFMLPVRQFVDFLNLLQTDNAYDGSGAKLSRQERTDLFKDITEQRAPYRAEWLDAQYTKQGKIWQVTYTKVQPNGSLTKVTEPLEACLIENKTPGISLEDWLQRATRQGLPSPNVKSGSLSY
;
A
#
# COMPACT_ATOMS: atom_id res chain seq x y z
N PRO A 1 -2.42 -26.92 6.69
CA PRO A 1 -2.44 -25.76 7.57
C PRO A 1 -3.26 -24.65 6.92
N SER A 2 -4.39 -24.30 7.53
CA SER A 2 -5.24 -23.22 7.04
C SER A 2 -4.52 -21.88 7.23
N PRO A 3 -4.56 -20.95 6.28
CA PRO A 3 -4.01 -19.62 6.48
C PRO A 3 -4.76 -18.91 7.61
N ALA A 4 -4.01 -18.26 8.49
CA ALA A 4 -4.59 -17.52 9.59
C ALA A 4 -5.46 -16.37 9.06
N ILE A 5 -6.72 -16.32 9.43
CA ILE A 5 -7.62 -15.21 9.16
C ILE A 5 -7.32 -14.16 10.22
N ILE A 6 -6.85 -12.98 9.82
CA ILE A 6 -6.73 -11.85 10.75
C ILE A 6 -8.14 -11.34 10.99
N THR A 7 -8.71 -11.72 12.14
CA THR A 7 -9.96 -11.12 12.63
C THR A 7 -9.63 -9.93 13.52
N PRO A 8 -10.44 -8.86 13.53
CA PRO A 8 -10.23 -7.70 14.40
C PRO A 8 -10.08 -8.02 15.89
N SER A 9 -10.54 -9.20 16.31
CA SER A 9 -10.49 -9.66 17.70
C SER A 9 -9.11 -10.11 18.21
N THR A 10 -8.08 -10.15 17.34
CA THR A 10 -6.71 -10.55 17.73
C THR A 10 -5.72 -9.39 17.76
N ILE A 11 -6.18 -8.15 17.56
CA ILE A 11 -5.32 -6.96 17.56
C ILE A 11 -5.33 -6.35 18.95
N ASP A 12 -4.18 -6.37 19.62
CA ASP A 12 -4.04 -5.88 21.01
C ASP A 12 -4.40 -4.42 21.20
N ASN A 13 -4.22 -3.58 20.17
CA ASN A 13 -4.59 -2.18 20.23
C ASN A 13 -5.06 -1.64 18.86
N PRO A 14 -6.36 -1.72 18.56
CA PRO A 14 -6.92 -1.27 17.28
C PRO A 14 -6.67 0.21 16.98
N SER A 15 -6.51 1.06 18.00
CA SER A 15 -6.25 2.50 17.80
C SER A 15 -4.88 2.80 17.17
N HIS A 16 -3.96 1.82 17.17
CA HIS A 16 -2.66 1.94 16.49
C HIS A 16 -2.72 1.70 14.97
N TYR A 17 -3.91 1.40 14.47
CA TYR A 17 -4.14 1.14 13.05
C TYR A 17 -5.14 2.13 12.47
N ILE A 18 -5.10 2.31 11.17
CA ILE A 18 -6.09 3.06 10.40
C ILE A 18 -6.93 2.06 9.62
N LEU A 19 -8.24 2.22 9.68
CA LEU A 19 -9.18 1.42 8.91
C LEU A 19 -9.21 1.92 7.46
N LEU A 20 -8.72 1.11 6.52
CA LEU A 20 -8.95 1.28 5.10
C LEU A 20 -10.20 0.48 4.73
N PRO A 21 -11.31 1.16 4.37
CA PRO A 21 -12.55 0.47 4.00
C PRO A 21 -12.38 -0.41 2.76
N SER A 22 -13.14 -1.49 2.72
CA SER A 22 -13.27 -2.32 1.52
C SER A 22 -13.80 -1.55 0.32
N ASP A 23 -13.36 -1.94 -0.87
CA ASP A 23 -13.77 -1.34 -2.13
C ASP A 23 -13.82 -2.38 -3.26
N VAL A 24 -13.87 -1.92 -4.52
CA VAL A 24 -13.90 -2.80 -5.70
C VAL A 24 -12.58 -3.55 -5.93
N TYR A 25 -11.47 -3.10 -5.32
CA TYR A 25 -10.14 -3.70 -5.45
C TYR A 25 -9.80 -4.61 -4.28
N CYS A 26 -10.38 -4.34 -3.10
CA CYS A 26 -10.19 -5.12 -1.89
C CYS A 26 -11.54 -5.40 -1.23
N PRO A 27 -11.99 -6.67 -1.18
CA PRO A 27 -13.32 -7.03 -0.69
C PRO A 27 -13.46 -7.01 0.84
N ARG A 28 -12.41 -6.63 1.55
CA ARG A 28 -12.36 -6.59 3.02
C ARG A 28 -11.72 -5.31 3.51
N ASP A 29 -12.20 -4.81 4.63
CA ASP A 29 -11.54 -3.75 5.35
C ASP A 29 -10.14 -4.19 5.78
N LEU A 30 -9.17 -3.28 5.68
CA LEU A 30 -7.80 -3.50 6.11
C LEU A 30 -7.46 -2.59 7.28
N LEU A 31 -6.64 -3.09 8.19
CA LEU A 31 -6.05 -2.31 9.27
C LEU A 31 -4.59 -2.03 8.95
N ILE A 32 -4.27 -0.77 8.73
CA ILE A 32 -2.94 -0.30 8.33
C ILE A 32 -2.26 0.32 9.55
N ALA A 33 -1.09 -0.18 9.92
CA ALA A 33 -0.34 0.33 11.07
C ALA A 33 0.02 1.81 10.90
N LYS A 34 -0.19 2.62 11.93
CA LYS A 34 0.22 4.04 11.97
C LYS A 34 1.73 4.19 12.11
N GLN A 35 2.39 3.21 12.69
CA GLN A 35 3.82 3.22 12.92
C GLN A 35 4.53 2.29 11.97
N ARG A 36 5.73 2.67 11.60
CA ARG A 36 6.63 1.84 10.80
C ARG A 36 7.19 0.73 11.66
N SER A 37 7.52 -0.38 11.00
CA SER A 37 8.18 -1.52 11.60
C SER A 37 9.22 -2.08 10.61
N HIS A 38 10.08 -2.97 11.08
CA HIS A 38 11.07 -3.67 10.26
C HIS A 38 12.06 -2.73 9.55
N ASP A 39 12.47 -1.67 10.26
CA ASP A 39 13.50 -0.75 9.78
C ASP A 39 14.80 -1.50 9.46
N ASN A 40 15.41 -1.18 8.32
CA ASN A 40 16.62 -1.80 7.78
C ASN A 40 16.47 -3.24 7.27
N GLU A 41 15.28 -3.81 7.24
CA GLU A 41 15.04 -5.10 6.61
C GLU A 41 14.90 -4.96 5.09
N THR A 42 15.33 -5.98 4.36
CA THR A 42 15.11 -6.07 2.93
C THR A 42 13.65 -6.44 2.62
N TRP A 43 13.21 -6.17 1.38
CA TRP A 43 11.88 -6.58 0.93
C TRP A 43 11.61 -8.07 1.15
N SER A 44 12.60 -8.95 0.85
CA SER A 44 12.48 -10.39 1.03
C SER A 44 12.34 -10.77 2.51
N GLN A 45 13.09 -10.12 3.39
CA GLN A 45 12.98 -10.33 4.84
C GLN A 45 11.60 -9.92 5.37
N CYS A 46 11.07 -8.78 4.92
CA CYS A 46 9.72 -8.37 5.28
C CYS A 46 8.66 -9.39 4.81
N GLN A 47 8.81 -9.98 3.61
CA GLN A 47 7.91 -11.04 3.12
C GLN A 47 7.94 -12.30 4.00
N GLU A 48 9.04 -12.56 4.69
CA GLU A 48 9.17 -13.71 5.59
C GLU A 48 8.73 -13.43 7.04
N LEU A 49 8.97 -12.20 7.51
CA LEU A 49 8.71 -11.82 8.91
C LEU A 49 7.23 -11.47 9.14
N LEU A 50 6.65 -10.62 8.30
CA LEU A 50 5.30 -10.13 8.50
C LEU A 50 4.22 -11.22 8.62
N PRO A 51 4.25 -12.31 7.81
CA PRO A 51 3.27 -13.39 8.00
C PRO A 51 3.37 -14.11 9.35
N LYS A 52 4.56 -14.16 9.95
CA LYS A 52 4.76 -14.76 11.29
C LYS A 52 4.12 -13.92 12.38
N GLU A 53 3.96 -12.62 12.14
CA GLU A 53 3.32 -11.66 13.03
C GLU A 53 1.85 -11.42 12.66
N SER A 54 1.29 -12.25 11.76
CA SER A 54 -0.07 -12.09 11.22
C SER A 54 -0.28 -10.77 10.47
N HIS A 55 0.77 -10.24 9.86
CA HIS A 55 0.77 -9.05 9.02
C HIS A 55 1.15 -9.37 7.57
N PHE A 56 0.96 -8.43 6.68
CA PHE A 56 1.45 -8.52 5.30
C PHE A 56 1.79 -7.11 4.78
N MET A 57 2.67 -7.03 3.78
CA MET A 57 2.96 -5.77 3.12
C MET A 57 1.77 -5.33 2.28
N LEU A 58 1.51 -4.02 2.28
CA LEU A 58 0.41 -3.43 1.55
C LEU A 58 0.68 -3.48 0.04
N PRO A 59 -0.22 -4.06 -0.78
CA PRO A 59 -0.11 -3.98 -2.23
C PRO A 59 -0.22 -2.53 -2.72
N VAL A 60 0.34 -2.26 -3.91
CA VAL A 60 0.43 -0.88 -4.44
C VAL A 60 -0.95 -0.22 -4.57
N ARG A 61 -1.98 -0.95 -5.01
CA ARG A 61 -3.34 -0.41 -5.13
C ARG A 61 -3.88 0.08 -3.79
N GLN A 62 -3.79 -0.75 -2.75
CA GLN A 62 -4.26 -0.40 -1.41
C GLN A 62 -3.42 0.72 -0.78
N PHE A 63 -2.14 0.81 -1.13
CA PHE A 63 -1.30 1.94 -0.71
C PHE A 63 -1.80 3.27 -1.29
N VAL A 64 -2.16 3.30 -2.58
CA VAL A 64 -2.77 4.47 -3.22
C VAL A 64 -4.11 4.83 -2.56
N ASP A 65 -4.96 3.82 -2.30
CA ASP A 65 -6.26 4.03 -1.64
C ASP A 65 -6.07 4.57 -0.21
N PHE A 66 -5.07 4.07 0.50
CA PHE A 66 -4.71 4.57 1.83
C PHE A 66 -4.24 6.03 1.80
N LEU A 67 -3.36 6.41 0.87
CA LEU A 67 -2.93 7.79 0.72
C LEU A 67 -4.10 8.72 0.37
N ASN A 68 -5.01 8.27 -0.50
CA ASN A 68 -6.24 9.01 -0.81
C ASN A 68 -7.14 9.16 0.43
N LEU A 69 -7.30 8.10 1.23
CA LEU A 69 -8.08 8.15 2.47
C LEU A 69 -7.55 9.20 3.44
N LEU A 70 -6.23 9.30 3.62
CA LEU A 70 -5.61 10.30 4.50
C LEU A 70 -5.90 11.75 4.09
N GLN A 71 -6.24 11.98 2.84
CA GLN A 71 -6.63 13.30 2.33
C GLN A 71 -8.12 13.62 2.53
N THR A 72 -8.92 12.66 2.96
CA THR A 72 -10.35 12.86 3.23
C THR A 72 -10.63 13.17 4.70
N ASP A 73 -11.85 13.65 5.00
CA ASP A 73 -12.30 13.83 6.38
C ASP A 73 -12.96 12.56 6.97
N ASN A 74 -12.94 11.44 6.26
CA ASN A 74 -13.60 10.19 6.63
C ASN A 74 -12.62 9.07 7.01
N ALA A 75 -11.46 9.41 7.54
CA ALA A 75 -10.51 8.43 8.05
C ALA A 75 -10.76 8.14 9.54
N TYR A 76 -10.77 6.87 9.88
CA TYR A 76 -10.99 6.36 11.24
C TYR A 76 -9.88 5.40 11.62
N ASP A 77 -9.60 5.29 12.90
CA ASP A 77 -8.73 4.24 13.41
C ASP A 77 -9.48 2.91 13.57
N GLY A 78 -8.74 1.85 13.89
CA GLY A 78 -9.33 0.52 14.05
C GLY A 78 -10.28 0.38 15.25
N SER A 79 -10.32 1.34 16.17
CA SER A 79 -11.30 1.41 17.27
C SER A 79 -12.58 2.16 16.87
N GLY A 80 -12.63 2.74 15.68
CA GLY A 80 -13.73 3.55 15.17
C GLY A 80 -13.65 5.03 15.56
N ALA A 81 -12.56 5.48 16.16
CA ALA A 81 -12.35 6.90 16.43
C ALA A 81 -11.90 7.64 15.16
N LYS A 82 -12.50 8.81 14.93
CA LYS A 82 -12.16 9.63 13.77
C LYS A 82 -10.77 10.25 13.94
N LEU A 83 -9.92 10.12 12.91
CA LEU A 83 -8.61 10.77 12.90
C LEU A 83 -8.77 12.29 12.77
N SER A 84 -8.02 13.02 13.57
CA SER A 84 -7.93 14.47 13.43
C SER A 84 -7.27 14.85 12.09
N ARG A 85 -7.53 16.07 11.63
CA ARG A 85 -6.87 16.62 10.44
C ARG A 85 -5.34 16.63 10.60
N GLN A 86 -4.86 16.95 11.80
CA GLN A 86 -3.42 17.00 12.08
C GLN A 86 -2.79 15.61 11.93
N GLU A 87 -3.37 14.56 12.56
CA GLU A 87 -2.86 13.18 12.44
C GLU A 87 -2.78 12.73 11.00
N ARG A 88 -3.83 12.96 10.21
CA ARG A 88 -3.88 12.58 8.79
C ARG A 88 -2.80 13.31 7.99
N THR A 89 -2.64 14.62 8.23
CA THR A 89 -1.65 15.43 7.53
C THR A 89 -0.22 15.00 7.89
N ASP A 90 0.04 14.71 9.15
CA ASP A 90 1.36 14.28 9.61
C ASP A 90 1.73 12.92 9.05
N LEU A 91 0.80 11.97 9.05
CA LEU A 91 1.00 10.65 8.46
C LEU A 91 1.24 10.74 6.95
N PHE A 92 0.41 11.50 6.23
CA PHE A 92 0.57 11.69 4.79
C PHE A 92 1.93 12.31 4.46
N LYS A 93 2.31 13.36 5.20
CA LYS A 93 3.60 14.02 5.04
C LYS A 93 4.76 13.08 5.37
N ASP A 94 4.67 12.32 6.46
CA ASP A 94 5.73 11.39 6.87
C ASP A 94 6.01 10.33 5.80
N ILE A 95 4.98 9.87 5.08
CA ILE A 95 5.09 8.89 4.00
C ILE A 95 5.64 9.52 2.71
N THR A 96 5.17 10.72 2.34
CA THR A 96 5.39 11.29 1.01
C THR A 96 6.54 12.31 0.94
N GLU A 97 7.02 12.81 2.08
CA GLU A 97 8.09 13.80 2.13
C GLU A 97 9.44 13.18 1.76
N GLN A 98 10.07 13.75 0.74
CA GLN A 98 11.47 13.44 0.42
C GLN A 98 12.40 14.07 1.45
N ARG A 99 13.26 13.28 2.08
CA ARG A 99 14.23 13.74 3.09
C ARG A 99 15.50 12.89 3.12
N ALA A 100 16.56 13.46 3.67
CA ALA A 100 17.80 12.75 3.95
C ALA A 100 17.81 12.27 5.43
N PRO A 101 18.27 11.02 5.73
CA PRO A 101 18.63 10.00 4.73
C PRO A 101 17.40 9.53 3.93
N TYR A 102 17.65 9.10 2.70
CA TYR A 102 16.58 8.62 1.82
C TYR A 102 15.85 7.42 2.43
N ARG A 103 14.52 7.44 2.37
CA ARG A 103 13.64 6.38 2.85
C ARG A 103 12.70 5.93 1.74
N ALA A 104 12.34 4.65 1.77
CA ALA A 104 11.34 4.07 0.91
C ALA A 104 10.44 3.14 1.72
N GLU A 105 9.17 3.07 1.34
CA GLU A 105 8.24 2.07 1.87
C GLU A 105 8.32 0.81 1.01
N TRP A 106 8.43 -0.34 1.66
CA TRP A 106 8.31 -1.62 0.96
C TRP A 106 6.84 -1.93 0.70
N LEU A 107 6.48 -2.07 -0.55
CA LEU A 107 5.15 -2.48 -0.97
C LEU A 107 5.18 -3.92 -1.49
N ASP A 108 4.04 -4.62 -1.38
CA ASP A 108 3.90 -5.99 -1.87
C ASP A 108 3.70 -5.99 -3.39
N ALA A 109 4.79 -5.85 -4.11
CA ALA A 109 4.83 -5.92 -5.55
C ALA A 109 6.18 -6.45 -6.01
N GLN A 110 6.17 -7.61 -6.68
CA GLN A 110 7.34 -8.19 -7.33
C GLN A 110 7.15 -8.17 -8.84
N TYR A 111 8.01 -7.44 -9.53
CA TYR A 111 7.96 -7.33 -10.98
C TYR A 111 8.89 -8.35 -11.61
N THR A 112 8.36 -9.12 -12.56
CA THR A 112 9.13 -10.11 -13.33
C THR A 112 8.83 -9.95 -14.81
N LYS A 113 9.78 -10.35 -15.66
CA LYS A 113 9.63 -10.30 -17.10
C LYS A 113 9.66 -11.71 -17.67
N GLN A 114 8.56 -12.10 -18.31
CA GLN A 114 8.47 -13.37 -19.00
C GLN A 114 8.41 -13.12 -20.52
N GLY A 115 9.51 -13.37 -21.20
CA GLY A 115 9.68 -12.99 -22.60
C GLY A 115 9.61 -11.47 -22.79
N LYS A 116 8.56 -11.01 -23.48
CA LYS A 116 8.30 -9.56 -23.70
C LYS A 116 7.26 -8.97 -22.74
N ILE A 117 6.65 -9.81 -21.88
CA ILE A 117 5.54 -9.40 -21.01
C ILE A 117 6.07 -9.18 -19.61
N TRP A 118 5.81 -8.00 -19.07
CA TRP A 118 5.98 -7.73 -17.65
C TRP A 118 4.78 -8.25 -16.86
N GLN A 119 5.07 -8.79 -15.69
CA GLN A 119 4.08 -9.30 -14.74
C GLN A 119 4.35 -8.72 -13.36
N VAL A 120 3.29 -8.59 -12.57
CA VAL A 120 3.38 -8.23 -11.15
C VAL A 120 2.79 -9.36 -10.31
N THR A 121 3.51 -9.70 -9.25
CA THR A 121 3.07 -10.65 -8.21
C THR A 121 2.85 -9.88 -6.92
N TYR A 122 1.69 -10.06 -6.29
CA TYR A 122 1.30 -9.42 -5.04
C TYR A 122 0.32 -10.28 -4.25
N THR A 123 0.08 -9.94 -2.98
CA THR A 123 -0.92 -10.60 -2.14
C THR A 123 -2.30 -10.01 -2.40
N LYS A 124 -3.27 -10.85 -2.68
CA LYS A 124 -4.68 -10.48 -2.79
C LYS A 124 -5.47 -10.99 -1.60
N VAL A 125 -6.24 -10.10 -0.99
CA VAL A 125 -7.20 -10.45 0.07
C VAL A 125 -8.46 -11.01 -0.58
N GLN A 126 -8.88 -12.18 -0.13
CA GLN A 126 -10.09 -12.85 -0.63
C GLN A 126 -11.32 -12.42 0.19
N PRO A 127 -12.54 -12.60 -0.34
CA PRO A 127 -13.77 -12.25 0.40
C PRO A 127 -13.90 -12.95 1.76
N ASN A 128 -13.33 -14.15 1.91
CA ASN A 128 -13.29 -14.88 3.18
C ASN A 128 -12.17 -14.41 4.14
N GLY A 129 -11.38 -13.40 3.74
CA GLY A 129 -10.25 -12.87 4.50
C GLY A 129 -8.93 -13.64 4.32
N SER A 130 -8.90 -14.73 3.54
CA SER A 130 -7.64 -15.41 3.25
C SER A 130 -6.75 -14.59 2.31
N LEU A 131 -5.44 -14.80 2.43
CA LEU A 131 -4.44 -14.14 1.59
C LEU A 131 -3.93 -15.12 0.54
N THR A 132 -3.90 -14.69 -0.72
CA THR A 132 -3.37 -15.48 -1.83
C THR A 132 -2.39 -14.65 -2.65
N LYS A 133 -1.24 -15.24 -3.01
CA LYS A 133 -0.35 -14.62 -4.01
C LYS A 133 -0.95 -14.80 -5.41
N VAL A 134 -1.05 -13.72 -6.14
CA VAL A 134 -1.50 -13.69 -7.53
C VAL A 134 -0.43 -13.09 -8.42
N THR A 135 -0.30 -13.63 -9.63
CA THR A 135 0.58 -13.08 -10.66
C THR A 135 -0.27 -12.75 -11.87
N GLU A 136 -0.19 -11.54 -12.36
CA GLU A 136 -0.95 -11.09 -13.51
C GLU A 136 -0.10 -10.20 -14.44
N PRO A 137 -0.45 -10.10 -15.73
CA PRO A 137 0.21 -9.17 -16.63
C PRO A 137 0.14 -7.73 -16.10
N LEU A 138 1.25 -7.00 -16.29
CA LEU A 138 1.28 -5.59 -15.95
C LEU A 138 0.37 -4.82 -16.90
N GLU A 139 -0.52 -3.99 -16.36
CA GLU A 139 -1.33 -3.09 -17.19
C GLU A 139 -0.48 -1.97 -17.78
N ALA A 140 -1.05 -1.25 -18.75
CA ALA A 140 -0.40 -0.06 -19.31
C ALA A 140 -0.17 0.97 -18.19
N CYS A 141 1.10 1.18 -17.85
CA CYS A 141 1.54 2.09 -16.80
C CYS A 141 2.86 2.76 -17.19
N LEU A 142 3.27 3.74 -16.42
CA LEU A 142 4.59 4.32 -16.56
C LEU A 142 5.63 3.34 -16.00
N ILE A 143 6.47 2.78 -16.88
CA ILE A 143 7.51 1.78 -16.51
C ILE A 143 8.93 2.24 -16.78
N GLU A 144 9.09 3.41 -17.39
CA GLU A 144 10.39 3.95 -17.73
C GLU A 144 10.80 5.05 -16.74
N ASN A 145 11.93 4.86 -16.11
CA ASN A 145 12.55 5.87 -15.24
C ASN A 145 13.26 6.97 -16.08
N LYS A 146 12.58 7.52 -17.06
CA LYS A 146 13.06 8.65 -17.86
C LYS A 146 12.54 9.98 -17.36
N THR A 147 11.54 9.95 -16.52
CA THR A 147 10.96 11.15 -15.92
C THR A 147 11.69 11.44 -14.63
N PRO A 148 12.19 12.64 -14.39
CA PRO A 148 12.87 12.99 -13.15
C PRO A 148 11.96 12.89 -11.92
N GLY A 149 10.66 12.77 -12.13
CA GLY A 149 9.66 12.54 -11.09
C GLY A 149 8.25 12.57 -11.66
N ILE A 150 7.30 12.16 -10.83
CA ILE A 150 5.86 12.20 -11.13
C ILE A 150 5.15 13.15 -10.16
N SER A 151 3.99 13.68 -10.58
CA SER A 151 3.10 14.39 -9.69
C SER A 151 2.39 13.40 -8.78
N LEU A 152 2.58 13.51 -7.46
CA LEU A 152 1.91 12.68 -6.48
C LEU A 152 0.38 12.77 -6.62
N GLU A 153 -0.15 13.99 -6.72
CA GLU A 153 -1.58 14.22 -6.90
C GLU A 153 -2.12 13.53 -8.14
N ASP A 154 -1.44 13.70 -9.28
CA ASP A 154 -1.86 13.12 -10.54
C ASP A 154 -1.80 11.58 -10.52
N TRP A 155 -0.78 10.99 -9.86
CA TRP A 155 -0.72 9.55 -9.64
C TRP A 155 -1.90 9.07 -8.80
N LEU A 156 -2.14 9.67 -7.64
CA LEU A 156 -3.18 9.25 -6.71
C LEU A 156 -4.58 9.33 -7.33
N GLN A 157 -4.84 10.36 -8.15
CA GLN A 157 -6.13 10.54 -8.81
C GLN A 157 -6.34 9.58 -10.00
N ARG A 158 -5.26 9.17 -10.67
CA ARG A 158 -5.30 8.41 -11.93
C ARG A 158 -4.48 7.13 -11.90
N ALA A 159 -4.29 6.56 -10.72
CA ALA A 159 -3.61 5.28 -10.61
C ALA A 159 -4.36 4.18 -11.37
N THR A 160 -3.60 3.25 -11.96
CA THR A 160 -4.17 2.07 -12.62
C THR A 160 -4.89 1.18 -11.61
N ARG A 161 -5.61 0.15 -12.09
CA ARG A 161 -6.22 -0.87 -11.21
C ARG A 161 -5.17 -1.55 -10.29
N GLN A 162 -3.95 -1.72 -10.79
CA GLN A 162 -2.82 -2.25 -10.01
C GLN A 162 -2.14 -1.21 -9.10
N GLY A 163 -2.62 0.03 -9.11
CA GLY A 163 -2.10 1.14 -8.29
C GLY A 163 -0.91 1.88 -8.88
N LEU A 164 -0.49 1.53 -10.09
CA LEU A 164 0.68 2.11 -10.74
C LEU A 164 0.36 3.46 -11.39
N PRO A 165 1.34 4.34 -11.57
CA PRO A 165 1.14 5.58 -12.32
C PRO A 165 0.67 5.28 -13.76
N SER A 166 -0.36 5.98 -14.22
CA SER A 166 -0.80 5.85 -15.61
C SER A 166 0.27 6.36 -16.58
N PRO A 167 0.26 5.93 -17.87
CA PRO A 167 1.25 6.40 -18.86
C PRO A 167 1.28 7.92 -19.06
N ASN A 168 0.19 8.59 -18.74
CA ASN A 168 -0.01 10.02 -18.92
C ASN A 168 0.09 10.84 -17.62
N VAL A 169 0.75 10.30 -16.60
CA VAL A 169 0.97 11.04 -15.34
C VAL A 169 1.85 12.26 -15.60
N LYS A 170 1.53 13.37 -14.94
CA LYS A 170 2.30 14.61 -15.08
C LYS A 170 3.62 14.52 -14.32
N SER A 171 4.63 15.24 -14.80
CA SER A 171 5.88 15.44 -14.06
C SER A 171 5.64 16.14 -12.74
N GLY A 172 6.42 15.76 -11.72
CA GLY A 172 6.32 16.28 -10.37
C GLY A 172 7.60 16.02 -9.56
N SER A 173 7.50 16.11 -8.25
CA SER A 173 8.63 15.99 -7.34
C SER A 173 8.83 14.58 -6.76
N LEU A 174 7.88 13.67 -6.93
CA LEU A 174 7.98 12.32 -6.44
C LEU A 174 8.86 11.47 -7.38
N SER A 175 9.89 10.85 -6.84
CA SER A 175 10.72 9.90 -7.60
C SER A 175 9.95 8.61 -7.86
N TYR A 176 10.12 8.07 -9.07
CA TYR A 176 9.44 6.86 -9.52
C TYR A 176 10.43 5.92 -10.21
#